data_861045eba9dee2d71c4ab611372dc765
#
_entry.id   861045eba9dee2d71c4ab611372dc765
#
_cell.length_a   1.000
_cell.length_b   1.000
_cell.length_c   1.000
_cell.angle_alpha   90.00
_cell.angle_beta   90.00
_cell.angle_gamma   90.00
#
_symmetry.space_group_name_H-M   'P 1'
#
loop_
_entity.id
_entity.type
_entity.pdbx_description
1 polymer ?
#
loop_
_entity_poly.entity_id
_entity_poly.type
_entity_poly.pdbx_seq_one_letter_code
_entity_poly.pdbx_strand_id
1 'polypeptide(L)'
;MRDGFEAISLARRDEYLERLAKCPQKVSDYSFGNLWGWAEEYGLSWRFGESHVWILQTKPYEVFWAPVGPWTDVDWSACPCLAQGLDFIRVPERLCQILSEAMPDRVRTVDARDHDDYVYCVPELVELRGNKFHKKKNLLSQFLRTYDYEYKPLTPDCVE
;
A
#
# COMPACT_ATOMS: atom_id res chain seq x y z
N MET A 1 9.50 -1.08 21.20
CA MET A 1 8.94 -1.62 19.96
C MET A 1 9.75 -1.33 18.68
N ARG A 2 10.80 -0.49 18.75
CA ARG A 2 11.68 -0.17 17.60
C ARG A 2 12.70 -1.26 17.26
N ASP A 3 12.95 -2.18 18.17
CA ASP A 3 13.95 -3.21 17.97
C ASP A 3 13.56 -4.18 16.86
N GLY A 4 14.52 -4.52 16.01
CA GLY A 4 14.36 -5.46 14.92
C GLY A 4 13.76 -4.89 13.62
N PHE A 5 13.55 -3.54 13.53
CA PHE A 5 13.23 -2.91 12.24
C PHE A 5 14.51 -2.71 11.42
N GLU A 6 14.44 -3.06 10.16
CA GLU A 6 15.52 -2.94 9.18
C GLU A 6 15.06 -2.14 7.96
N ALA A 7 15.99 -1.61 7.19
CA ALA A 7 15.67 -0.87 5.96
C ALA A 7 14.98 -1.79 4.94
N ILE A 8 14.02 -1.22 4.18
CA ILE A 8 13.38 -1.91 3.08
C ILE A 8 14.43 -2.22 2.01
N SER A 9 14.53 -3.50 1.61
CA SER A 9 15.57 -3.96 0.70
C SER A 9 15.05 -4.92 -0.37
N LEU A 10 15.71 -4.93 -1.53
CA LEU A 10 15.42 -5.88 -2.61
C LEU A 10 15.67 -7.33 -2.18
N ALA A 11 16.61 -7.55 -1.26
CA ALA A 11 16.98 -8.90 -0.81
C ALA A 11 15.81 -9.66 -0.13
N ARG A 12 14.88 -8.91 0.51
CA ARG A 12 13.72 -9.52 1.18
C ARG A 12 12.39 -9.29 0.44
N ARG A 13 12.46 -8.84 -0.82
CA ARG A 13 11.28 -8.58 -1.64
C ARG A 13 10.36 -9.79 -1.76
N ASP A 14 10.90 -10.95 -2.08
CA ASP A 14 10.08 -12.13 -2.36
C ASP A 14 9.41 -12.65 -1.09
N GLU A 15 10.10 -12.64 0.05
CA GLU A 15 9.49 -12.95 1.36
C GLU A 15 8.35 -11.97 1.71
N TYR A 16 8.54 -10.67 1.42
CA TYR A 16 7.50 -9.68 1.59
C TYR A 16 6.27 -9.96 0.70
N LEU A 17 6.49 -10.27 -0.59
CA LEU A 17 5.42 -10.57 -1.53
C LEU A 17 4.61 -11.81 -1.13
N GLU A 18 5.23 -12.81 -0.52
CA GLU A 18 4.54 -13.97 0.04
C GLU A 18 3.58 -13.58 1.17
N ARG A 19 3.97 -12.62 2.02
CA ARG A 19 3.10 -12.09 3.08
C ARG A 19 1.97 -11.23 2.49
N LEU A 20 2.30 -10.35 1.54
CA LEU A 20 1.33 -9.49 0.87
C LEU A 20 0.27 -10.32 0.11
N ALA A 21 0.66 -11.45 -0.47
CA ALA A 21 -0.28 -12.35 -1.15
C ALA A 21 -1.38 -12.87 -0.23
N LYS A 22 -1.12 -12.96 1.08
CA LYS A 22 -2.06 -13.45 2.10
C LYS A 22 -2.99 -12.36 2.65
N CYS A 23 -2.77 -11.07 2.30
CA CYS A 23 -3.67 -10.00 2.71
C CYS A 23 -5.03 -10.17 2.04
N PRO A 24 -6.13 -10.15 2.81
CA PRO A 24 -7.49 -10.25 2.25
C PRO A 24 -7.90 -9.06 1.38
N GLN A 25 -7.33 -7.88 1.63
CA GLN A 25 -7.51 -6.68 0.85
C GLN A 25 -6.14 -6.09 0.51
N LYS A 26 -5.93 -5.76 -0.76
CA LYS A 26 -4.69 -5.14 -1.25
C LYS A 26 -4.98 -3.69 -1.63
N VAL A 27 -4.10 -2.79 -1.21
CA VAL A 27 -4.08 -1.39 -1.58
C VAL A 27 -2.72 -1.02 -2.16
N SER A 28 -2.67 0.02 -2.98
CA SER A 28 -1.48 0.37 -3.77
C SER A 28 -0.26 0.69 -2.93
N ASP A 29 -0.47 1.32 -1.78
CA ASP A 29 0.59 1.69 -0.83
C ASP A 29 1.48 0.50 -0.42
N TYR A 30 0.89 -0.68 -0.32
CA TYR A 30 1.59 -1.90 0.10
C TYR A 30 2.25 -2.67 -1.05
N SER A 31 2.17 -2.17 -2.28
CA SER A 31 2.98 -2.75 -3.35
C SER A 31 4.47 -2.58 -3.01
N PHE A 32 5.29 -3.60 -3.31
CA PHE A 32 6.72 -3.52 -3.00
C PHE A 32 7.39 -2.33 -3.69
N GLY A 33 6.96 -2.02 -4.92
CA GLY A 33 7.47 -0.87 -5.67
C GLY A 33 7.24 0.46 -4.94
N ASN A 34 6.04 0.65 -4.35
CA ASN A 34 5.75 1.84 -3.57
C ASN A 34 6.56 1.87 -2.27
N LEU A 35 6.58 0.78 -1.51
CA LEU A 35 7.34 0.73 -0.27
C LEU A 35 8.82 1.03 -0.50
N TRP A 36 9.42 0.41 -1.51
CA TRP A 36 10.84 0.59 -1.82
C TRP A 36 11.13 1.98 -2.39
N GLY A 37 10.28 2.46 -3.29
CA GLY A 37 10.45 3.76 -3.94
C GLY A 37 10.28 4.95 -2.98
N TRP A 38 9.42 4.83 -1.97
CA TRP A 38 9.16 5.88 -0.98
C TRP A 38 9.90 5.67 0.35
N ALA A 39 10.73 4.62 0.45
CA ALA A 39 11.38 4.25 1.71
C ALA A 39 12.21 5.38 2.32
N GLU A 40 13.00 6.08 1.53
CA GLU A 40 13.83 7.19 2.00
C GLU A 40 13.01 8.43 2.36
N GLU A 41 12.02 8.78 1.54
CA GLU A 41 11.17 9.96 1.74
C GLU A 41 10.38 9.87 3.03
N TYR A 42 9.72 8.73 3.28
CA TYR A 42 8.93 8.51 4.49
C TYR A 42 9.74 7.90 5.64
N GLY A 43 11.02 7.58 5.44
CA GLY A 43 11.83 6.89 6.44
C GLY A 43 11.22 5.54 6.82
N LEU A 44 10.82 4.74 5.80
CA LEU A 44 10.19 3.45 6.02
C LEU A 44 11.21 2.40 6.40
N SER A 45 10.81 1.59 7.34
CA SER A 45 11.51 0.36 7.74
C SER A 45 10.48 -0.74 7.99
N TRP A 46 10.92 -1.97 7.93
CA TRP A 46 10.05 -3.10 8.20
C TRP A 46 10.65 -4.07 9.21
N ARG A 47 9.77 -4.84 9.84
CA ARG A 47 10.14 -5.95 10.71
C ARG A 47 9.29 -7.16 10.37
N PHE A 48 9.94 -8.26 10.07
CA PHE A 48 9.29 -9.53 9.82
C PHE A 48 9.01 -10.23 11.15
N GLY A 49 7.75 -10.48 11.43
CA GLY A 49 7.30 -11.35 12.49
C GLY A 49 7.00 -12.75 11.95
N GLU A 50 6.41 -13.58 12.78
CA GLU A 50 6.06 -14.95 12.41
C GLU A 50 5.14 -15.02 11.19
N SER A 51 4.05 -14.25 11.18
CA SER A 51 3.04 -14.25 10.12
C SER A 51 2.89 -12.89 9.42
N HIS A 52 3.34 -11.80 10.03
CA HIS A 52 3.14 -10.44 9.52
C HIS A 52 4.44 -9.69 9.33
N VAL A 53 4.44 -8.78 8.36
CA VAL A 53 5.44 -7.72 8.24
C VAL A 53 4.86 -6.44 8.81
N TRP A 54 5.57 -5.85 9.77
CA TRP A 54 5.25 -4.56 10.38
C TRP A 54 6.03 -3.48 9.67
N ILE A 55 5.37 -2.37 9.32
CA ILE A 55 6.00 -1.25 8.63
C ILE A 55 5.96 -0.05 9.56
N LEU A 56 7.11 0.56 9.77
CA LEU A 56 7.29 1.78 10.55
C LEU A 56 7.70 2.91 9.61
N GLN A 57 6.98 4.01 9.69
CA GLN A 57 7.31 5.29 9.09
C GLN A 57 7.90 6.21 10.16
N THR A 58 8.94 6.99 9.83
CA THR A 58 9.58 7.93 10.76
C THR A 58 9.51 9.39 10.31
N LYS A 59 9.10 9.65 9.07
CA LYS A 59 8.97 11.00 8.51
C LYS A 59 7.56 11.23 7.97
N PRO A 60 6.93 12.38 8.18
CA PRO A 60 7.37 13.52 9.01
C PRO A 60 7.21 13.25 10.51
N TYR A 61 6.53 12.18 10.90
CA TYR A 61 6.34 11.73 12.28
C TYR A 61 6.33 10.20 12.33
N GLU A 62 6.56 9.67 13.54
CA GLU A 62 6.60 8.25 13.75
C GLU A 62 5.19 7.66 13.82
N VAL A 63 4.91 6.67 12.96
CA VAL A 63 3.62 5.99 12.89
C VAL A 63 3.77 4.62 12.24
N PHE A 64 2.91 3.69 12.59
CA PHE A 64 2.85 2.39 11.96
C PHE A 64 1.88 2.38 10.78
N TRP A 65 2.21 1.59 9.76
CA TRP A 65 1.25 1.19 8.73
C TRP A 65 0.59 -0.12 9.13
N ALA A 66 -0.52 -0.47 8.47
CA ALA A 66 -1.19 -1.74 8.75
C ALA A 66 -0.24 -2.94 8.57
N PRO A 67 -0.34 -3.96 9.42
CA PRO A 67 0.46 -5.19 9.28
C PRO A 67 0.13 -5.92 7.98
N VAL A 68 1.16 -6.37 7.27
CA VAL A 68 1.06 -7.09 6.00
C VAL A 68 1.12 -8.59 6.25
N GLY A 69 0.06 -9.31 5.89
CA GLY A 69 -0.08 -10.75 6.11
C GLY A 69 -1.54 -11.18 6.23
N PRO A 70 -1.84 -12.39 6.70
CA PRO A 70 -3.21 -12.84 6.92
C PRO A 70 -3.86 -12.07 8.08
N TRP A 71 -5.10 -11.61 7.91
CA TRP A 71 -5.82 -10.89 8.96
C TRP A 71 -6.90 -11.71 9.64
N THR A 72 -7.34 -12.77 9.00
CA THR A 72 -8.27 -13.76 9.54
C THR A 72 -7.52 -14.78 10.37
N ASP A 73 -8.21 -15.42 11.32
CA ASP A 73 -7.66 -16.44 12.22
C ASP A 73 -6.48 -15.94 13.10
N VAL A 74 -6.48 -14.62 13.38
CA VAL A 74 -5.50 -13.97 14.25
C VAL A 74 -6.23 -13.44 15.48
N ASP A 75 -5.73 -13.79 16.67
CA ASP A 75 -6.19 -13.15 17.91
C ASP A 75 -5.53 -11.79 18.07
N TRP A 76 -6.15 -10.77 17.48
CA TRP A 76 -5.67 -9.39 17.56
C TRP A 76 -5.72 -8.83 18.98
N SER A 77 -6.63 -9.31 19.82
CA SER A 77 -6.76 -8.85 21.22
C SER A 77 -5.56 -9.25 22.07
N ALA A 78 -4.95 -10.39 21.76
CA ALA A 78 -3.75 -10.89 22.42
C ALA A 78 -2.45 -10.44 21.73
N CYS A 79 -2.50 -9.70 20.62
CA CYS A 79 -1.30 -9.27 19.89
C CYS A 79 -0.48 -8.28 20.75
N PRO A 80 0.76 -8.63 21.14
CA PRO A 80 1.59 -7.75 21.99
C PRO A 80 1.90 -6.40 21.31
N CYS A 81 1.94 -6.39 19.98
CA CYS A 81 2.19 -5.17 19.21
C CYS A 81 1.05 -4.16 19.33
N LEU A 82 -0.18 -4.60 19.63
CA LEU A 82 -1.36 -3.74 19.80
C LEU A 82 -1.66 -3.42 21.27
N ALA A 83 -0.92 -3.99 22.21
CA ALA A 83 -1.16 -3.81 23.64
C ALA A 83 -0.83 -2.38 24.14
N GLN A 84 -0.04 -1.61 23.41
CA GLN A 84 0.56 -0.34 23.86
C GLN A 84 -0.14 0.92 23.35
N GLY A 85 -1.28 0.80 22.67
CA GLY A 85 -1.98 1.98 22.11
C GLY A 85 -1.12 2.65 21.03
N LEU A 86 -1.14 2.10 19.83
CA LEU A 86 -0.36 2.60 18.71
C LEU A 86 -1.26 3.29 17.69
N ASP A 87 -0.71 4.30 17.04
CA ASP A 87 -1.34 4.90 15.88
C ASP A 87 -0.93 4.13 14.61
N PHE A 88 -1.93 3.85 13.80
CA PHE A 88 -1.77 3.24 12.49
C PHE A 88 -2.37 4.14 11.41
N ILE A 89 -1.69 4.24 10.28
CA ILE A 89 -2.20 4.92 9.08
C ILE A 89 -2.32 3.94 7.92
N ARG A 90 -3.03 4.33 6.86
CA ARG A 90 -3.21 3.55 5.64
C ARG A 90 -3.78 2.16 5.92
N VAL A 91 -4.66 2.06 6.94
CA VAL A 91 -5.27 0.80 7.33
C VAL A 91 -6.41 0.48 6.37
N PRO A 92 -6.35 -0.64 5.61
CA PRO A 92 -7.42 -1.01 4.72
C PRO A 92 -8.75 -1.22 5.47
N GLU A 93 -9.86 -0.87 4.83
CA GLU A 93 -11.20 -0.93 5.44
C GLU A 93 -11.50 -2.29 6.06
N ARG A 94 -11.12 -3.36 5.36
CA ARG A 94 -11.34 -4.73 5.86
C ARG A 94 -10.61 -5.00 7.17
N LEU A 95 -9.38 -4.51 7.33
CA LEU A 95 -8.64 -4.66 8.57
C LEU A 95 -9.22 -3.77 9.69
N CYS A 96 -9.66 -2.55 9.36
CA CYS A 96 -10.38 -1.70 10.33
C CYS A 96 -11.59 -2.41 10.91
N GLN A 97 -12.41 -3.07 10.08
CA GLN A 97 -13.56 -3.84 10.52
C GLN A 97 -13.14 -4.97 11.47
N ILE A 98 -12.16 -5.79 11.08
CA ILE A 98 -11.66 -6.91 11.89
C ILE A 98 -11.15 -6.43 13.25
N LEU A 99 -10.35 -5.36 13.29
CA LEU A 99 -9.80 -4.83 14.53
C LEU A 99 -10.90 -4.23 15.43
N SER A 100 -11.88 -3.54 14.85
CA SER A 100 -13.01 -2.96 15.60
C SER A 100 -13.92 -4.06 16.20
N GLU A 101 -14.13 -5.15 15.47
CA GLU A 101 -14.89 -6.30 15.98
C GLU A 101 -14.12 -7.06 17.10
N ALA A 102 -12.81 -7.23 16.92
CA ALA A 102 -11.97 -7.93 17.89
C ALA A 102 -11.71 -7.13 19.17
N MET A 103 -11.71 -5.79 19.10
CA MET A 103 -11.34 -4.91 20.20
C MET A 103 -12.22 -3.63 20.23
N PRO A 104 -13.55 -3.74 20.41
CA PRO A 104 -14.48 -2.61 20.24
C PRO A 104 -14.18 -1.43 21.17
N ASP A 105 -13.69 -1.71 22.39
CA ASP A 105 -13.39 -0.66 23.40
C ASP A 105 -11.97 -0.10 23.31
N ARG A 106 -11.15 -0.62 22.39
CA ARG A 106 -9.72 -0.27 22.26
C ARG A 106 -9.35 0.33 20.92
N VAL A 107 -10.16 0.12 19.90
CA VAL A 107 -9.91 0.61 18.53
C VAL A 107 -10.78 1.82 18.25
N ARG A 108 -10.13 2.90 17.81
CA ARG A 108 -10.79 4.07 17.26
C ARG A 108 -10.36 4.24 15.81
N THR A 109 -11.29 4.27 14.89
CA THR A 109 -11.02 4.51 13.48
C THR A 109 -11.38 5.94 13.08
N VAL A 110 -10.60 6.51 12.17
CA VAL A 110 -10.83 7.82 11.56
C VAL A 110 -10.71 7.65 10.07
N ASP A 111 -11.70 8.13 9.34
CA ASP A 111 -11.67 8.14 7.87
C ASP A 111 -10.58 9.10 7.37
N ALA A 112 -9.75 8.63 6.44
CA ALA A 112 -8.61 9.36 5.90
C ALA A 112 -8.64 9.33 4.36
N ARG A 113 -9.62 10.02 3.80
CA ARG A 113 -9.89 10.05 2.35
C ARG A 113 -8.68 10.41 1.48
N ASP A 114 -7.72 11.13 2.00
CA ASP A 114 -6.48 11.48 1.29
C ASP A 114 -5.59 10.26 0.97
N HIS A 115 -5.90 9.13 1.60
CA HIS A 115 -5.21 7.85 1.37
C HIS A 115 -6.02 6.87 0.53
N ASP A 116 -7.16 7.29 -0.03
CA ASP A 116 -7.98 6.40 -0.87
C ASP A 116 -7.31 6.13 -2.22
N ASP A 117 -7.35 4.87 -2.66
CA ASP A 117 -6.94 4.49 -4.00
C ASP A 117 -7.96 4.91 -5.06
N TYR A 118 -7.48 5.41 -6.18
CA TYR A 118 -8.30 5.61 -7.37
C TYR A 118 -8.43 4.30 -8.14
N VAL A 119 -9.62 3.72 -8.13
CA VAL A 119 -9.91 2.48 -8.84
C VAL A 119 -10.60 2.76 -10.17
N TYR A 120 -10.04 2.25 -11.26
CA TYR A 120 -10.57 2.39 -12.60
C TYR A 120 -10.83 1.05 -13.26
N CYS A 121 -11.96 0.94 -13.97
CA CYS A 121 -12.20 -0.19 -14.84
C CYS A 121 -11.31 -0.10 -16.09
N VAL A 122 -10.47 -1.10 -16.33
CA VAL A 122 -9.52 -1.11 -17.45
C VAL A 122 -10.21 -0.93 -18.81
N PRO A 123 -11.29 -1.64 -19.16
CA PRO A 123 -12.04 -1.40 -20.42
C PRO A 123 -12.48 0.04 -20.58
N GLU A 124 -12.99 0.70 -19.52
CA GLU A 124 -13.40 2.11 -19.58
C GLU A 124 -12.23 3.06 -19.85
N LEU A 125 -11.04 2.77 -19.30
CA LEU A 125 -9.83 3.55 -19.57
C LEU A 125 -9.32 3.36 -20.99
N VAL A 126 -9.42 2.16 -21.54
CA VAL A 126 -9.03 1.87 -22.93
C VAL A 126 -9.96 2.58 -23.91
N GLU A 127 -11.27 2.49 -23.68
CA GLU A 127 -12.27 3.06 -24.58
C GLU A 127 -12.49 4.57 -24.39
N LEU A 128 -12.26 5.08 -23.19
CA LEU A 128 -12.48 6.46 -22.77
C LEU A 128 -13.89 6.97 -23.13
N ARG A 129 -14.94 6.13 -23.03
CA ARG A 129 -16.31 6.48 -23.38
C ARG A 129 -16.99 7.32 -22.29
N GLY A 130 -17.81 8.28 -22.72
CA GLY A 130 -18.65 9.11 -21.85
C GLY A 130 -17.99 10.39 -21.32
N ASN A 131 -18.82 11.24 -20.72
CA ASN A 131 -18.43 12.59 -20.27
C ASN A 131 -17.32 12.60 -19.20
N LYS A 132 -17.27 11.58 -18.34
CA LYS A 132 -16.25 11.48 -17.29
C LYS A 132 -14.82 11.41 -17.85
N PHE A 133 -14.65 10.98 -19.09
CA PHE A 133 -13.34 10.87 -19.76
C PHE A 133 -13.05 12.00 -20.76
N HIS A 134 -13.93 12.99 -20.90
CA HIS A 134 -13.77 14.06 -21.90
C HIS A 134 -12.40 14.77 -21.80
N LYS A 135 -12.00 15.13 -20.58
CA LYS A 135 -10.67 15.78 -20.35
C LYS A 135 -9.50 14.86 -20.73
N LYS A 136 -9.58 13.55 -20.40
CA LYS A 136 -8.53 12.58 -20.75
C LYS A 136 -8.43 12.38 -22.26
N LYS A 137 -9.56 12.30 -22.98
CA LYS A 137 -9.59 12.27 -24.45
C LYS A 137 -8.94 13.48 -25.08
N ASN A 138 -9.27 14.67 -24.58
CA ASN A 138 -8.69 15.91 -25.10
C ASN A 138 -7.17 15.94 -24.92
N LEU A 139 -6.66 15.55 -23.74
CA LEU A 139 -5.22 15.47 -23.47
C LEU A 139 -4.55 14.46 -24.39
N LEU A 140 -5.14 13.26 -24.55
CA LEU A 140 -4.63 12.25 -25.46
C LEU A 140 -4.60 12.76 -26.91
N SER A 141 -5.67 13.41 -27.36
CA SER A 141 -5.76 14.00 -28.72
C SER A 141 -4.73 15.11 -28.94
N GLN A 142 -4.44 15.93 -27.92
CA GLN A 142 -3.37 16.93 -27.97
C GLN A 142 -2.01 16.27 -28.08
N PHE A 143 -1.73 15.29 -27.24
CA PHE A 143 -0.47 14.53 -27.27
C PHE A 143 -0.21 13.93 -28.65
N LEU A 144 -1.20 13.20 -29.19
CA LEU A 144 -1.10 12.57 -30.52
C LEU A 144 -0.89 13.53 -31.68
N ARG A 145 -1.26 14.80 -31.53
CA ARG A 145 -1.03 15.83 -32.56
C ARG A 145 0.27 16.58 -32.40
N THR A 146 0.82 16.60 -31.18
CA THR A 146 1.97 17.44 -30.83
C THR A 146 3.29 16.68 -30.85
N TYR A 147 3.23 15.39 -30.55
CA TYR A 147 4.43 14.60 -30.36
C TYR A 147 4.45 13.38 -31.29
N ASP A 148 5.60 13.14 -31.89
CA ASP A 148 5.93 11.83 -32.45
C ASP A 148 6.34 10.92 -31.29
N TYR A 149 5.75 9.74 -31.19
CA TYR A 149 6.03 8.82 -30.12
C TYR A 149 6.06 7.37 -30.62
N GLU A 150 6.83 6.56 -29.94
CA GLU A 150 6.87 5.13 -30.13
C GLU A 150 6.60 4.42 -28.79
N TYR A 151 5.65 3.50 -28.77
CA TYR A 151 5.42 2.65 -27.61
C TYR A 151 6.26 1.40 -27.72
N LYS A 152 7.19 1.19 -26.78
CA LYS A 152 8.00 -0.01 -26.69
C LYS A 152 7.72 -0.74 -25.39
N PRO A 153 7.55 -2.07 -25.39
CA PRO A 153 7.58 -2.86 -24.17
C PRO A 153 8.92 -2.65 -23.45
N LEU A 154 8.88 -2.51 -22.12
CA LEU A 154 10.08 -2.47 -21.32
C LEU A 154 10.70 -3.88 -21.29
N THR A 155 11.89 -4.02 -21.85
CA THR A 155 12.69 -5.25 -21.83
C THR A 155 13.98 -5.02 -21.05
N PRO A 156 14.69 -6.09 -20.60
CA PRO A 156 15.96 -5.94 -19.91
C PRO A 156 16.98 -5.06 -20.63
N ASP A 157 16.97 -5.06 -21.96
CA ASP A 157 17.88 -4.25 -22.79
C ASP A 157 17.57 -2.73 -22.74
N CYS A 158 16.43 -2.34 -22.17
CA CYS A 158 16.04 -0.94 -22.01
C CYS A 158 16.42 -0.38 -20.62
N VAL A 159 17.00 -1.23 -19.75
CA VAL A 159 17.39 -0.86 -18.38
C VAL A 159 18.91 -0.79 -18.35
N GLU A 160 19.45 0.43 -18.30
CA GLU A 160 20.90 0.69 -18.11
C GLU A 160 21.25 0.72 -16.62
#